data_27251a5555a76ccaba3c210af55f5eb1
#
_entry.id   27251a5555a76ccaba3c210af55f5eb1
#
_cell.length_a   1.000
_cell.length_b   1.000
_cell.length_c   1.000
_cell.angle_alpha   90.00
_cell.angle_beta   90.00
_cell.angle_gamma   90.00
#
_symmetry.space_group_name_H-M   'P 1'
#
loop_
_entity.id
_entity.type
_entity.pdbx_description
1 polymer ?
#
loop_
_entity_poly.entity_id
_entity_poly.type
_entity_poly.pdbx_seq_one_letter_code
_entity_poly.pdbx_strand_id
1 'polypeptide(L)'
;MVAVLTAEDLAPLNLHWMPTLAGDKQMVLADGKVLFQGQEVAFVVAKDRYVAADAVELVEVEYEELPVIVDPFEALKTDVVLREDLAGQTHGAHGPRKHHNHIFPWEQGDETTTNQALENADVS
;
A
#
# COMPACT_ATOMS: atom_id res chain seq x y z
N MET A 1 5.70 11.03 -27.67
CA MET A 1 6.20 10.66 -26.35
C MET A 1 7.30 11.61 -25.96
N VAL A 2 7.37 12.02 -24.68
CA VAL A 2 8.43 12.88 -24.14
C VAL A 2 9.29 12.08 -23.17
N ALA A 3 8.65 11.34 -22.24
CA ALA A 3 9.34 10.47 -21.29
C ALA A 3 8.46 9.32 -20.85
N VAL A 4 9.08 8.23 -20.41
CA VAL A 4 8.49 7.18 -19.56
C VAL A 4 9.32 7.18 -18.28
N LEU A 5 8.65 7.25 -17.15
CA LEU A 5 9.27 7.32 -15.84
C LEU A 5 8.88 6.08 -15.03
N THR A 6 9.82 5.57 -14.26
CA THR A 6 9.67 4.45 -13.32
C THR A 6 10.01 4.91 -11.91
N ALA A 7 9.90 4.01 -10.92
CA ALA A 7 10.31 4.31 -9.55
C ALA A 7 11.78 4.74 -9.46
N GLU A 8 12.66 4.16 -10.27
CA GLU A 8 14.09 4.51 -10.32
C GLU A 8 14.33 5.97 -10.70
N ASP A 9 13.51 6.51 -11.62
CA ASP A 9 13.62 7.91 -12.05
C ASP A 9 13.17 8.88 -10.96
N LEU A 10 12.24 8.47 -10.10
CA LEU A 10 11.69 9.29 -9.03
C LEU A 10 12.57 9.28 -7.76
N ALA A 11 13.29 8.21 -7.51
CA ALA A 11 14.10 8.04 -6.30
C ALA A 11 15.15 9.15 -6.10
N PRO A 12 15.96 9.55 -7.11
CA PRO A 12 16.93 10.63 -6.97
C PRO A 12 16.31 12.00 -6.65
N LEU A 13 15.01 12.18 -7.01
CA LEU A 13 14.24 13.39 -6.76
C LEU A 13 13.54 13.38 -5.39
N ASN A 14 13.71 12.30 -4.62
CA ASN A 14 12.99 12.04 -3.37
C ASN A 14 11.44 12.05 -3.54
N LEU A 15 10.97 11.59 -4.69
CA LEU A 15 9.55 11.49 -5.07
C LEU A 15 9.07 10.04 -5.20
N HIS A 16 9.86 9.10 -4.66
CA HIS A 16 9.58 7.67 -4.77
C HIS A 16 8.54 7.16 -3.76
N TRP A 17 8.07 8.01 -2.85
CA TRP A 17 7.11 7.64 -1.81
C TRP A 17 6.04 8.72 -1.57
N MET A 18 4.90 8.32 -1.03
CA MET A 18 3.85 9.21 -0.54
C MET A 18 3.68 9.03 0.97
N PRO A 19 3.43 10.09 1.73
CA PRO A 19 3.14 9.98 3.15
C PRO A 19 1.76 9.33 3.38
N THR A 20 1.64 8.55 4.44
CA THR A 20 0.39 7.96 4.90
C THR A 20 0.07 8.39 6.32
N LEU A 21 -1.18 8.20 6.76
CA LEU A 21 -1.61 8.52 8.14
C LEU A 21 -0.94 7.60 9.18
N ALA A 22 -0.53 6.41 8.75
CA ALA A 22 0.05 5.39 9.62
C ALA A 22 1.57 5.51 9.78
N GLY A 23 2.22 6.44 9.07
CA GLY A 23 3.67 6.59 9.06
C GLY A 23 4.41 5.49 8.28
N ASP A 24 3.68 4.58 7.63
CA ASP A 24 4.23 3.68 6.61
C ASP A 24 4.48 4.45 5.30
N LYS A 25 5.10 3.80 4.34
CA LYS A 25 5.36 4.41 3.02
C LYS A 25 4.48 3.76 1.96
N GLN A 26 3.88 4.59 1.14
CA GLN A 26 3.26 4.16 -0.11
C GLN A 26 4.12 4.65 -1.27
N MET A 27 4.49 3.75 -2.18
CA MET A 27 5.27 4.12 -3.36
C MET A 27 4.39 4.88 -4.34
N VAL A 28 4.94 5.93 -4.96
CA VAL A 28 4.28 6.67 -6.05
C VAL A 28 4.17 5.80 -7.30
N LEU A 29 5.25 5.08 -7.62
CA LEU A 29 5.28 4.01 -8.61
C LEU A 29 5.83 2.75 -7.94
N ALA A 30 5.41 1.59 -8.40
CA ALA A 30 5.90 0.31 -7.87
C ALA A 30 7.41 0.20 -8.05
N ASP A 31 8.10 -0.11 -6.96
CA ASP A 31 9.55 -0.28 -6.90
C ASP A 31 9.87 -1.75 -6.64
N GLY A 32 10.22 -2.47 -7.71
CA GLY A 32 10.58 -3.89 -7.69
C GLY A 32 9.44 -4.86 -7.35
N LYS A 33 8.33 -4.40 -6.78
CA LYS A 33 7.20 -5.25 -6.39
C LYS A 33 5.88 -4.49 -6.47
N VAL A 34 4.86 -5.10 -7.07
CA VAL A 34 3.48 -4.62 -6.99
C VAL A 34 2.77 -5.29 -5.81
N LEU A 35 2.04 -4.52 -5.03
CA LEU A 35 1.41 -4.97 -3.77
C LEU A 35 -0.10 -5.15 -3.88
N PHE A 36 -0.73 -4.51 -4.86
CA PHE A 36 -2.18 -4.57 -5.05
C PHE A 36 -2.56 -4.30 -6.50
N GLN A 37 -3.75 -4.72 -6.89
CA GLN A 37 -4.28 -4.47 -8.23
C GLN A 37 -4.51 -2.98 -8.44
N GLY A 38 -4.00 -2.45 -9.56
CA GLY A 38 -4.13 -1.04 -9.92
C GLY A 38 -3.00 -0.17 -9.36
N GLN A 39 -1.97 -0.76 -8.76
CA GLN A 39 -0.78 0.00 -8.39
C GLN A 39 -0.03 0.45 -9.65
N GLU A 40 0.33 1.70 -9.72
CA GLU A 40 1.03 2.32 -10.84
C GLU A 40 2.47 1.78 -10.91
N VAL A 41 2.90 1.39 -12.13
CA VAL A 41 4.26 0.84 -12.39
C VAL A 41 5.12 1.78 -13.22
N ALA A 42 4.50 2.59 -14.08
CA ALA A 42 5.18 3.56 -14.93
C ALA A 42 4.30 4.77 -15.20
N PHE A 43 4.95 5.88 -15.51
CA PHE A 43 4.28 7.15 -15.84
C PHE A 43 4.74 7.63 -17.20
N VAL A 44 3.80 7.82 -18.12
CA VAL A 44 4.08 8.27 -19.50
C VAL A 44 3.77 9.76 -19.64
N VAL A 45 4.74 10.52 -20.13
CA VAL A 45 4.59 11.94 -20.48
C VAL A 45 4.62 12.08 -21.99
N ALA A 46 3.65 12.78 -22.57
CA ALA A 46 3.54 13.02 -24.00
C ALA A 46 3.09 14.44 -24.30
N LYS A 47 3.10 14.83 -25.59
CA LYS A 47 2.69 16.16 -26.06
C LYS A 47 1.21 16.42 -25.84
N ASP A 48 0.41 15.37 -25.95
CA ASP A 48 -1.03 15.40 -25.77
C ASP A 48 -1.54 14.05 -25.26
N ARG A 49 -2.81 14.02 -24.84
CA ARG A 49 -3.44 12.84 -24.25
C ARG A 49 -3.56 11.65 -25.21
N TYR A 50 -3.63 11.89 -26.51
CA TYR A 50 -3.78 10.81 -27.49
C TYR A 50 -2.45 10.08 -27.67
N VAL A 51 -1.37 10.81 -27.84
CA VAL A 51 -0.01 10.24 -27.87
C VAL A 51 0.34 9.57 -26.54
N ALA A 52 -0.15 10.10 -25.41
CA ALA A 52 0.05 9.44 -24.11
C ALA A 52 -0.68 8.09 -24.05
N ALA A 53 -1.94 8.03 -24.51
CA ALA A 53 -2.71 6.79 -24.54
C ALA A 53 -2.04 5.72 -25.44
N ASP A 54 -1.68 6.10 -26.66
CA ASP A 54 -0.97 5.21 -27.59
C ASP A 54 0.35 4.69 -26.99
N ALA A 55 1.08 5.55 -26.28
CA ALA A 55 2.35 5.17 -25.67
C ALA A 55 2.19 4.25 -24.46
N VAL A 56 1.12 4.40 -23.67
CA VAL A 56 0.80 3.50 -22.55
C VAL A 56 0.54 2.08 -23.05
N GLU A 57 -0.13 1.91 -24.18
CA GLU A 57 -0.39 0.61 -24.79
C GLU A 57 0.90 -0.13 -25.22
N LEU A 58 2.00 0.58 -25.38
CA LEU A 58 3.32 0.02 -25.73
C LEU A 58 4.16 -0.34 -24.50
N VAL A 59 3.68 -0.06 -23.30
CA VAL A 59 4.40 -0.42 -22.07
C VAL A 59 4.15 -1.90 -21.79
N GLU A 60 5.19 -2.71 -21.93
CA GLU A 60 5.17 -4.12 -21.58
C GLU A 60 5.76 -4.31 -20.18
N VAL A 61 5.06 -5.07 -19.33
CA VAL A 61 5.50 -5.39 -17.97
C VAL A 61 5.54 -6.90 -17.80
N GLU A 62 6.71 -7.44 -17.50
CA GLU A 62 6.88 -8.84 -17.13
C GLU A 62 6.72 -9.00 -15.62
N TYR A 63 5.82 -9.89 -15.19
CA TYR A 63 5.54 -10.18 -13.79
C TYR A 63 6.03 -11.57 -13.40
N GLU A 64 6.72 -11.64 -12.27
CA GLU A 64 6.92 -12.87 -11.53
C GLU A 64 5.86 -12.98 -10.43
N GLU A 65 5.11 -14.08 -10.43
CA GLU A 65 4.07 -14.30 -9.43
C GLU A 65 4.68 -14.64 -8.06
N LEU A 66 4.28 -13.88 -7.05
CA LEU A 66 4.63 -14.11 -5.65
C LEU A 66 3.43 -14.70 -4.89
N PRO A 67 3.65 -15.31 -3.70
CA PRO A 67 2.54 -15.79 -2.86
C PRO A 67 1.54 -14.67 -2.56
N VAL A 68 0.28 -14.88 -2.93
CA VAL A 68 -0.79 -13.90 -2.79
C VAL A 68 -1.56 -14.15 -1.50
N ILE A 69 -1.78 -13.09 -0.72
CA ILE A 69 -2.59 -13.12 0.50
C ILE A 69 -3.55 -11.95 0.43
N VAL A 70 -4.84 -12.25 0.27
CA VAL A 70 -5.91 -11.25 0.14
C VAL A 70 -6.80 -11.18 1.39
N ASP A 71 -6.78 -12.20 2.23
CA ASP A 71 -7.54 -12.23 3.49
C ASP A 71 -6.69 -11.59 4.60
N PRO A 72 -7.17 -10.51 5.26
CA PRO A 72 -6.44 -9.84 6.33
C PRO A 72 -6.25 -10.72 7.58
N PHE A 73 -7.15 -11.68 7.84
CA PHE A 73 -7.00 -12.61 8.97
C PHE A 73 -5.94 -13.67 8.68
N GLU A 74 -5.84 -14.14 7.44
CA GLU A 74 -4.76 -15.04 7.02
C GLU A 74 -3.42 -14.31 6.97
N ALA A 75 -3.41 -13.02 6.61
CA ALA A 75 -2.20 -12.19 6.63
C ALA A 75 -1.57 -12.09 8.04
N LEU A 76 -2.38 -12.20 9.10
CA LEU A 76 -1.90 -12.19 10.50
C LEU A 76 -1.42 -13.55 11.02
N LYS A 77 -1.51 -14.62 10.21
CA LYS A 77 -1.13 -16.00 10.60
C LYS A 77 0.03 -16.54 9.77
N THR A 78 0.28 -15.97 8.61
CA THR A 78 1.29 -16.44 7.65
C THR A 78 2.68 -15.90 7.97
N ASP A 79 3.71 -16.69 7.64
CA ASP A 79 5.11 -16.24 7.69
C ASP A 79 5.51 -15.42 6.44
N VAL A 80 4.65 -15.32 5.43
CA VAL A 80 4.92 -14.52 4.22
C VAL A 80 4.87 -13.04 4.57
N VAL A 81 5.96 -12.34 4.34
CA VAL A 81 6.09 -10.89 4.58
C VAL A 81 5.60 -10.14 3.35
N LEU A 82 4.49 -9.40 3.48
CA LEU A 82 3.93 -8.60 2.39
C LEU A 82 4.67 -7.26 2.22
N ARG A 83 5.11 -6.66 3.33
CA ARG A 83 5.80 -5.36 3.40
C ARG A 83 7.17 -5.54 4.03
N GLU A 84 8.15 -5.86 3.21
CA GLU A 84 9.54 -6.08 3.64
C GLU A 84 10.19 -4.81 4.21
N ASP A 85 9.80 -3.65 3.72
CA ASP A 85 10.22 -2.33 4.21
C ASP A 85 9.78 -2.07 5.67
N LEU A 86 8.73 -2.77 6.12
CA LEU A 86 8.23 -2.71 7.49
C LEU A 86 8.65 -3.92 8.33
N ALA A 87 9.34 -4.91 7.74
CA ALA A 87 9.82 -6.08 8.45
C ALA A 87 10.79 -5.68 9.58
N GLY A 88 10.61 -6.30 10.74
CA GLY A 88 11.42 -6.00 11.94
C GLY A 88 11.02 -4.74 12.71
N GLN A 89 10.13 -3.91 12.19
CA GLN A 89 9.55 -2.82 12.96
C GLN A 89 8.55 -3.37 13.98
N THR A 90 8.80 -3.15 15.26
CA THR A 90 7.95 -3.64 16.36
C THR A 90 6.80 -2.69 16.71
N HIS A 91 6.89 -1.43 16.27
CA HIS A 91 5.90 -0.40 16.53
C HIS A 91 5.47 0.29 15.22
N GLY A 92 4.17 0.45 15.04
CA GLY A 92 3.57 1.35 14.06
C GLY A 92 3.35 2.74 14.65
N ALA A 93 2.79 3.67 13.87
CA ALA A 93 2.54 5.06 14.27
C ALA A 93 1.64 5.20 15.52
N HIS A 94 0.78 4.23 15.77
CA HIS A 94 -0.24 4.28 16.84
C HIS A 94 -0.09 3.19 17.91
N GLY A 95 1.05 2.51 17.96
CA GLY A 95 1.33 1.50 18.98
C GLY A 95 2.03 0.24 18.46
N PRO A 96 2.13 -0.80 19.31
CA PRO A 96 2.87 -2.01 18.96
C PRO A 96 2.19 -2.80 17.84
N ARG A 97 3.00 -3.32 16.94
CA ARG A 97 2.56 -4.22 15.87
C ARG A 97 2.43 -5.64 16.43
N LYS A 98 1.31 -6.29 16.12
CA LYS A 98 1.01 -7.67 16.56
C LYS A 98 1.65 -8.73 15.65
N HIS A 99 1.98 -8.36 14.41
CA HIS A 99 2.52 -9.26 13.39
C HIS A 99 3.27 -8.45 12.32
N HIS A 100 4.16 -9.08 11.53
CA HIS A 100 4.90 -8.38 10.47
C HIS A 100 4.00 -7.80 9.37
N ASN A 101 2.82 -8.39 9.13
CA ASN A 101 1.81 -7.86 8.20
C ASN A 101 0.79 -6.93 8.87
N HIS A 102 0.88 -6.68 10.16
CA HIS A 102 0.04 -5.73 10.86
C HIS A 102 0.66 -4.33 10.78
N ILE A 103 0.04 -3.42 10.05
CA ILE A 103 0.62 -2.08 9.78
C ILE A 103 0.61 -1.23 11.05
N PHE A 104 -0.55 -1.05 11.70
CA PHE A 104 -0.70 -0.29 12.93
C PHE A 104 -2.01 -0.63 13.64
N PRO A 105 -2.09 -0.50 14.98
CA PRO A 105 -3.37 -0.47 15.68
C PRO A 105 -4.01 0.90 15.51
N TRP A 106 -5.33 0.94 15.42
CA TRP A 106 -6.10 2.17 15.47
C TRP A 106 -7.30 1.99 16.38
N GLU A 107 -7.36 2.79 17.44
CA GLU A 107 -8.46 2.78 18.41
C GLU A 107 -8.91 4.23 18.63
N GLN A 108 -10.21 4.46 18.63
CA GLN A 108 -10.79 5.77 18.88
C GLN A 108 -12.09 5.63 19.65
N GLY A 109 -12.30 6.47 20.66
CA GLY A 109 -13.48 6.47 21.52
C GLY A 109 -13.25 5.65 22.80
N ASP A 110 -14.33 5.29 23.46
CA ASP A 110 -14.35 4.49 24.69
C ASP A 110 -15.13 3.19 24.44
N GLU A 111 -14.43 2.06 24.47
CA GLU A 111 -15.00 0.75 24.19
C GLU A 111 -16.12 0.40 25.18
N THR A 112 -15.89 0.66 26.47
CA THR A 112 -16.86 0.32 27.52
C THR A 112 -18.16 1.07 27.35
N THR A 113 -18.08 2.38 27.14
CA THR A 113 -19.25 3.23 26.90
C THR A 113 -19.99 2.84 25.62
N THR A 114 -19.23 2.52 24.55
CA THR A 114 -19.80 2.09 23.28
C THR A 114 -20.55 0.76 23.43
N ASN A 115 -19.92 -0.24 24.07
CA ASN A 115 -20.56 -1.54 24.30
C ASN A 115 -21.80 -1.43 25.17
N GLN A 116 -21.77 -0.63 26.24
CA GLN A 116 -22.96 -0.36 27.06
C GLN A 116 -24.09 0.29 26.25
N ALA A 117 -23.76 1.22 25.36
CA ALA A 117 -24.78 1.84 24.50
C ALA A 117 -25.40 0.83 23.53
N LEU A 118 -24.59 -0.07 22.96
CA LEU A 118 -25.07 -1.14 22.08
C LEU A 118 -25.92 -2.17 22.81
N GLU A 119 -25.51 -2.60 24.00
CA GLU A 119 -26.28 -3.55 24.85
C GLU A 119 -27.65 -3.00 25.28
N ASN A 120 -27.77 -1.68 25.45
CA ASN A 120 -29.00 -1.01 25.84
C ASN A 120 -29.81 -0.48 24.62
N ALA A 121 -29.39 -0.75 23.40
CA ALA A 121 -30.13 -0.36 22.20
C ALA A 121 -31.36 -1.25 22.00
N ASP A 122 -32.49 -0.64 21.59
CA ASP A 122 -33.74 -1.36 21.34
C ASP A 122 -33.65 -2.29 20.10
N VAL A 123 -32.69 -2.02 19.22
CA VAL A 123 -32.38 -2.82 18.01
C VAL A 123 -30.87 -2.98 17.87
N SER A 124 -30.43 -4.19 17.73
CA SER A 124 -29.03 -4.56 17.53
C SER A 124 -28.81 -5.31 16.22
#